data_39c63817422328ece27fecd9fddc2786
#
_entry.id   39c63817422328ece27fecd9fddc2786
#
_cell.length_a   1.000
_cell.length_b   1.000
_cell.length_c   1.000
_cell.angle_alpha   90.00
_cell.angle_beta   90.00
_cell.angle_gamma   90.00
#
_symmetry.space_group_name_H-M   'P 1'
#
loop_
_entity.id
_entity.type
_entity.pdbx_description
1 polymer ?
#
loop_
_entity_poly.entity_id
_entity_poly.type
_entity_poly.pdbx_seq_one_letter_code
_entity_poly.pdbx_strand_id
1 'polypeptide(L)'
;MTHRLFRLVRWATVGALAFAPLAALAQSAASFPAKPVRMVVTFTTGGAADVSARIVAERLSQLWKQQVVVENRTGAGGNIGLEAVQKAAPDGYTLGVLSNSHAVNVGLFE
;
A
#
# COMPACT_ATOMS: atom_id res chain seq x y z
N MET A 1 42.24 50.81 7.32
CA MET A 1 41.15 50.59 6.35
C MET A 1 40.89 49.10 6.07
N THR A 2 41.41 48.19 6.86
CA THR A 2 41.40 46.70 6.61
C THR A 2 40.48 45.90 7.53
N HIS A 3 39.82 46.50 8.52
CA HIS A 3 38.97 45.75 9.48
C HIS A 3 37.49 45.62 9.08
N ARG A 4 37.03 46.27 8.03
CA ARG A 4 35.63 46.20 7.58
C ARG A 4 35.33 45.06 6.59
N LEU A 5 36.34 44.60 5.88
CA LEU A 5 36.19 43.49 4.90
C LEU A 5 36.07 42.10 5.56
N PHE A 6 36.69 41.92 6.76
CA PHE A 6 36.63 40.63 7.47
C PHE A 6 35.26 40.32 8.13
N ARG A 7 34.43 41.35 8.36
CA ARG A 7 33.12 41.16 8.99
C ARG A 7 32.03 40.69 8.02
N LEU A 8 32.16 40.99 6.73
CA LEU A 8 31.18 40.61 5.70
C LEU A 8 31.32 39.16 5.24
N VAL A 9 32.53 38.58 5.34
CA VAL A 9 32.79 37.18 4.93
C VAL A 9 32.23 36.17 5.97
N ARG A 10 32.11 36.57 7.25
CA ARG A 10 31.66 35.69 8.35
C ARG A 10 30.12 35.43 8.33
N TRP A 11 29.35 36.27 7.67
CA TRP A 11 27.88 36.10 7.60
C TRP A 11 27.40 35.31 6.38
N ALA A 12 28.27 35.20 5.35
CA ALA A 12 27.92 34.45 4.12
C ALA A 12 28.06 32.93 4.29
N THR A 13 28.81 32.44 5.27
CA THR A 13 29.04 31.00 5.48
C THR A 13 28.02 30.33 6.40
N VAL A 14 27.21 31.06 7.16
CA VAL A 14 26.19 30.51 8.07
C VAL A 14 24.89 30.24 7.35
N GLY A 15 24.60 30.91 6.22
CA GLY A 15 23.37 30.73 5.47
C GLY A 15 23.32 29.48 4.55
N ALA A 16 24.48 28.90 4.23
CA ALA A 16 24.55 27.79 3.27
C ALA A 16 24.33 26.38 3.88
N LEU A 17 24.40 26.24 5.21
CA LEU A 17 24.27 24.94 5.88
C LEU A 17 22.84 24.59 6.31
N ALA A 18 21.88 25.51 6.23
CA ALA A 18 20.52 25.28 6.71
C ALA A 18 19.55 24.69 5.67
N PHE A 19 19.96 24.59 4.39
CA PHE A 19 19.08 24.12 3.30
C PHE A 19 19.30 22.67 2.86
N ALA A 20 20.27 21.96 3.42
CA ALA A 20 20.65 20.62 2.98
C ALA A 20 19.75 19.45 3.46
N PRO A 21 18.91 19.51 4.51
CA PRO A 21 18.17 18.33 4.95
C PRO A 21 16.80 18.13 4.32
N LEU A 22 16.24 19.10 3.58
CA LEU A 22 14.88 18.93 2.99
C LEU A 22 14.86 18.10 1.69
N ALA A 23 15.97 18.00 0.98
CA ALA A 23 16.03 17.23 -0.26
C ALA A 23 16.12 15.71 -0.02
N ALA A 24 16.54 15.26 1.16
CA ALA A 24 16.68 13.83 1.48
C ALA A 24 15.35 13.14 1.82
N LEU A 25 14.29 13.88 2.14
CA LEU A 25 12.95 13.33 2.44
C LEU A 25 12.09 13.12 1.19
N ALA A 26 12.48 13.67 0.05
CA ALA A 26 11.73 13.55 -1.19
C ALA A 26 12.03 12.27 -1.98
N GLN A 27 13.01 11.46 -1.59
CA GLN A 27 13.46 10.27 -2.35
C GLN A 27 12.82 8.96 -1.91
N SER A 28 11.85 8.95 -1.01
CA SER A 28 11.23 7.71 -0.49
C SER A 28 9.76 7.55 -0.86
N ALA A 29 9.30 8.09 -1.95
CA ALA A 29 8.08 7.58 -2.59
C ALA A 29 8.47 6.31 -3.36
N ALA A 30 8.72 5.22 -2.62
CA ALA A 30 8.83 3.90 -3.23
C ALA A 30 7.60 3.70 -4.10
N SER A 31 7.80 3.48 -5.41
CA SER A 31 6.70 3.28 -6.36
C SER A 31 5.85 2.11 -5.86
N PHE A 32 4.63 2.38 -5.44
CA PHE A 32 3.68 1.32 -5.09
C PHE A 32 3.14 0.66 -6.36
N PRO A 33 3.06 -0.67 -6.39
CA PRO A 33 3.59 -1.64 -5.43
C PRO A 33 5.06 -1.99 -5.70
N ALA A 34 5.92 -2.01 -4.65
CA ALA A 34 7.33 -2.41 -4.73
C ALA A 34 7.56 -3.92 -4.50
N LYS A 35 6.53 -4.65 -4.07
CA LYS A 35 6.53 -6.09 -3.78
C LYS A 35 5.21 -6.71 -4.22
N PRO A 36 5.08 -8.05 -4.31
CA PRO A 36 3.83 -8.70 -4.66
C PRO A 36 2.66 -8.29 -3.76
N VAL A 37 1.49 -8.12 -4.38
CA VAL A 37 0.23 -7.79 -3.69
C VAL A 37 -0.58 -9.08 -3.54
N ARG A 38 -1.16 -9.30 -2.37
CA ARG A 38 -2.01 -10.44 -2.06
C ARG A 38 -3.48 -10.06 -2.22
N MET A 39 -4.24 -10.87 -2.96
CA MET A 39 -5.68 -10.71 -3.14
C MET A 39 -6.41 -11.89 -2.49
N VAL A 40 -7.04 -11.65 -1.36
CA VAL A 40 -7.80 -12.66 -0.60
C VAL A 40 -9.21 -12.73 -1.13
N VAL A 41 -9.60 -13.90 -1.64
CA VAL A 41 -10.96 -14.21 -2.11
C VAL A 41 -11.68 -15.05 -1.05
N THR A 42 -12.80 -14.55 -0.54
CA THR A 42 -13.56 -15.20 0.55
C THR A 42 -14.45 -16.35 0.09
N PHE A 43 -14.36 -16.71 -1.19
CA PHE A 43 -15.18 -17.73 -1.85
C PHE A 43 -14.36 -18.89 -2.38
N THR A 44 -15.08 -19.99 -2.70
CA THR A 44 -14.48 -21.20 -3.25
C THR A 44 -13.80 -20.94 -4.60
N THR A 45 -12.70 -21.65 -4.81
CA THR A 45 -11.97 -21.65 -6.08
C THR A 45 -12.88 -22.10 -7.22
N GLY A 46 -12.82 -21.42 -8.36
CA GLY A 46 -13.60 -21.71 -9.55
C GLY A 46 -15.00 -21.10 -9.57
N GLY A 47 -15.43 -20.44 -8.50
CA GLY A 47 -16.68 -19.67 -8.49
C GLY A 47 -16.54 -18.33 -9.24
N ALA A 48 -17.67 -17.67 -9.51
CA ALA A 48 -17.68 -16.39 -10.25
C ALA A 48 -16.79 -15.32 -9.62
N ALA A 49 -16.75 -15.24 -8.29
CA ALA A 49 -15.90 -14.30 -7.57
C ALA A 49 -14.40 -14.62 -7.74
N ASP A 50 -14.03 -15.89 -7.72
CA ASP A 50 -12.64 -16.33 -7.94
C ASP A 50 -12.18 -16.04 -9.36
N VAL A 51 -13.01 -16.39 -10.36
CA VAL A 51 -12.71 -16.12 -11.76
C VAL A 51 -12.54 -14.63 -12.01
N SER A 52 -13.45 -13.80 -11.50
CA SER A 52 -13.36 -12.35 -11.62
C SER A 52 -12.10 -11.79 -10.94
N ALA A 53 -11.80 -12.28 -9.74
CA ALA A 53 -10.60 -11.88 -9.00
C ALA A 53 -9.31 -12.20 -9.77
N ARG A 54 -9.23 -13.38 -10.40
CA ARG A 54 -8.06 -13.79 -11.20
C ARG A 54 -7.88 -12.92 -12.45
N ILE A 55 -8.96 -12.57 -13.14
CA ILE A 55 -8.92 -11.67 -14.31
C ILE A 55 -8.40 -10.29 -13.87
N VAL A 56 -8.91 -9.76 -12.75
CA VAL A 56 -8.47 -8.48 -12.21
C VAL A 56 -7.00 -8.55 -11.75
N ALA A 57 -6.61 -9.61 -11.04
CA ALA A 57 -5.25 -9.82 -10.57
C ALA A 57 -4.24 -9.88 -11.71
N GLU A 58 -4.57 -10.57 -12.79
CA GLU A 58 -3.74 -10.64 -13.99
C GLU A 58 -3.55 -9.25 -14.60
N ARG A 59 -4.64 -8.49 -14.75
CA ARG A 59 -4.58 -7.14 -15.31
C ARG A 59 -3.79 -6.17 -14.47
N LEU A 60 -3.97 -6.24 -13.15
CA LEU A 60 -3.19 -5.43 -12.19
C LEU A 60 -1.71 -5.82 -12.21
N SER A 61 -1.39 -7.11 -12.32
CA SER A 61 0.01 -7.58 -12.42
C SER A 61 0.70 -7.00 -13.67
N GLN A 62 0.01 -6.92 -14.79
CA GLN A 62 0.53 -6.31 -16.02
C GLN A 62 0.75 -4.79 -15.87
N LEU A 63 -0.21 -4.09 -15.26
CA LEU A 63 -0.16 -2.64 -15.07
C LEU A 63 0.91 -2.22 -14.06
N TRP A 64 1.02 -2.94 -12.96
CA TRP A 64 1.94 -2.61 -11.86
C TRP A 64 3.33 -3.21 -12.06
N LYS A 65 3.51 -4.12 -13.01
CA LYS A 65 4.74 -4.92 -13.19
C LYS A 65 5.18 -5.61 -11.90
N GLN A 66 4.19 -5.94 -11.07
CA GLN A 66 4.33 -6.68 -9.82
C GLN A 66 3.27 -7.78 -9.76
N GLN A 67 3.61 -8.91 -9.17
CA GLN A 67 2.70 -10.03 -9.08
C GLN A 67 1.54 -9.72 -8.13
N VAL A 68 0.30 -10.02 -8.58
CA VAL A 68 -0.88 -10.05 -7.71
C VAL A 68 -1.28 -11.50 -7.50
N VAL A 69 -1.12 -11.99 -6.28
CA VAL A 69 -1.35 -13.39 -5.91
C VAL A 69 -2.76 -13.55 -5.36
N VAL A 70 -3.57 -14.38 -6.02
CA VAL A 70 -4.93 -14.71 -5.56
C VAL A 70 -4.86 -15.86 -4.58
N GLU A 71 -5.42 -15.66 -3.39
CA GLU A 71 -5.50 -16.63 -2.31
C GLU A 71 -6.96 -16.82 -1.88
N ASN A 72 -7.50 -18.05 -2.03
CA ASN A 72 -8.85 -18.34 -1.56
C ASN A 72 -8.84 -18.69 -0.08
N ARG A 73 -9.58 -17.94 0.73
CA ARG A 73 -9.80 -18.19 2.16
C ARG A 73 -11.28 -18.29 2.43
N THR A 74 -11.80 -19.50 2.36
CA THR A 74 -13.21 -19.82 2.53
C THR A 74 -13.51 -20.24 3.99
N GLY A 75 -14.78 -20.26 4.33
CA GLY A 75 -15.28 -20.76 5.61
C GLY A 75 -16.06 -19.71 6.40
N ALA A 76 -16.96 -20.17 7.25
CA ALA A 76 -17.84 -19.33 8.08
C ALA A 76 -18.56 -18.22 7.27
N GLY A 77 -19.11 -18.56 6.09
CA GLY A 77 -19.77 -17.57 5.22
C GLY A 77 -18.82 -16.51 4.64
N GLY A 78 -17.50 -16.76 4.61
CA GLY A 78 -16.47 -15.83 4.16
C GLY A 78 -15.79 -15.03 5.26
N ASN A 79 -16.25 -15.17 6.51
CA ASN A 79 -15.70 -14.42 7.65
C ASN A 79 -14.23 -14.74 7.91
N ILE A 80 -13.76 -15.98 7.63
CA ILE A 80 -12.35 -16.35 7.79
C ILE A 80 -11.47 -15.53 6.84
N GLY A 81 -11.89 -15.36 5.59
CA GLY A 81 -11.16 -14.52 4.65
C GLY A 81 -11.21 -13.03 5.00
N LEU A 82 -12.36 -12.56 5.45
CA LEU A 82 -12.53 -11.18 5.91
C LEU A 82 -11.60 -10.86 7.10
N GLU A 83 -11.57 -11.74 8.09
CA GLU A 83 -10.68 -11.61 9.25
C GLU A 83 -9.20 -11.56 8.84
N ALA A 84 -8.79 -12.38 7.87
CA ALA A 84 -7.43 -12.36 7.33
C ALA A 84 -7.07 -11.00 6.69
N VAL A 85 -8.02 -10.34 6.02
CA VAL A 85 -7.83 -9.00 5.45
C VAL A 85 -7.79 -7.95 6.55
N GLN A 86 -8.69 -8.03 7.54
CA GLN A 86 -8.74 -7.07 8.68
C GLN A 86 -7.47 -7.09 9.54
N LYS A 87 -6.88 -8.28 9.72
CA LYS A 87 -5.62 -8.45 10.48
C LYS A 87 -4.35 -8.13 9.68
N ALA A 88 -4.49 -7.90 8.39
CA ALA A 88 -3.35 -7.54 7.55
C ALA A 88 -2.89 -6.11 7.84
N ALA A 89 -1.61 -5.82 7.56
CA ALA A 89 -1.09 -4.46 7.65
C ALA A 89 -1.85 -3.53 6.69
N PRO A 90 -2.22 -2.30 7.14
CA PRO A 90 -2.97 -1.34 6.31
C PRO A 90 -2.05 -0.60 5.32
N ASP A 91 -1.25 -1.34 4.58
CA ASP A 91 -0.23 -0.83 3.65
C ASP A 91 -0.63 -0.96 2.17
N GLY A 92 -1.85 -1.46 1.88
CA GLY A 92 -2.35 -1.69 0.53
C GLY A 92 -1.86 -2.97 -0.14
N TYR A 93 -1.01 -3.78 0.50
CA TYR A 93 -0.48 -5.03 -0.07
C TYR A 93 -1.37 -6.26 0.17
N THR A 94 -2.48 -6.10 0.89
CA THR A 94 -3.51 -7.12 1.04
C THR A 94 -4.86 -6.54 0.64
N LEU A 95 -5.45 -7.09 -0.41
CA LEU A 95 -6.77 -6.73 -0.93
C LEU A 95 -7.76 -7.83 -0.59
N GLY A 96 -9.02 -7.46 -0.34
CA GLY A 96 -10.11 -8.41 -0.11
C GLY A 96 -11.13 -8.38 -1.23
N VAL A 97 -11.51 -9.55 -1.74
CA VAL A 97 -12.65 -9.72 -2.64
C VAL A 97 -13.82 -10.29 -1.85
N LEU A 98 -14.77 -9.42 -1.58
CA LEU A 98 -15.93 -9.69 -0.73
C LEU A 98 -17.20 -9.68 -1.57
N SER A 99 -18.30 -10.24 -1.03
CA SER A 99 -19.63 -10.10 -1.62
C SER A 99 -20.50 -9.18 -0.77
N ASN A 100 -21.66 -8.86 -1.31
CA ASN A 100 -22.71 -8.12 -0.60
C ASN A 100 -23.18 -8.80 0.69
N SER A 101 -23.09 -10.14 0.78
CA SER A 101 -23.43 -10.88 2.00
C SER A 101 -22.57 -10.46 3.21
N HIS A 102 -21.33 -10.02 3.00
CA HIS A 102 -20.48 -9.52 4.09
C HIS A 102 -21.00 -8.20 4.70
N ALA A 103 -21.58 -7.33 3.86
CA ALA A 103 -22.20 -6.10 4.34
C ALA A 103 -23.45 -6.36 5.21
N VAL A 104 -24.19 -7.44 4.89
CA VAL A 104 -25.35 -7.87 5.66
C VAL A 104 -24.94 -8.53 6.98
N ASN A 105 -23.84 -9.30 6.97
CA ASN A 105 -23.35 -10.01 8.15
C ASN A 105 -22.92 -9.06 9.29
N VAL A 106 -22.44 -7.87 8.99
CA VAL A 106 -22.06 -6.86 9.99
C VAL A 106 -23.25 -6.49 10.89
N GLY A 107 -24.47 -6.48 10.35
CA GLY A 107 -25.68 -6.19 11.13
C GLY A 107 -26.31 -7.40 11.84
N LEU A 108 -25.80 -8.61 11.59
CA LEU A 108 -26.38 -9.85 12.17
C LEU A 108 -25.54 -10.46 13.30
N PHE A 109 -24.30 -10.02 13.47
CA PHE A 109 -23.32 -10.60 14.41
C PHE A 109 -22.74 -9.55 15.38
N GLU A 110 -23.49 -8.49 15.69
CA GLU A 110 -23.20 -7.63 16.84
C GLU A 110 -23.67 -8.24 18.15
#